data_ee610235a72d1b88b5e932cc8a05a907
#
_entry.id   ee610235a72d1b88b5e932cc8a05a907
#
_cell.length_a   1.000
_cell.length_b   1.000
_cell.length_c   1.000
_cell.angle_alpha   90.00
_cell.angle_beta   90.00
_cell.angle_gamma   90.00
#
_symmetry.space_group_name_H-M   'P 1'
#
loop_
_entity.id
_entity.type
_entity.pdbx_description
1 polymer ?
#
loop_
_entity_poly.entity_id
_entity_poly.type
_entity_poly.pdbx_seq_one_letter_code
_entity_poly.pdbx_strand_id
1 'polypeptide(L)'
;MKRLLMSISLVALTAYSWGQKNEKTISANIEEVVVFTAGAQITHIGQVSLKAGENIIRIKGLPASLDPQSIQVKGNNAYTIMSTKHQIVYGDELMSPKVKELKDSLEEMQFKLAEIQMQRDNLHQERALLTNNYSIKGANAVITAEDIVEVADMLKERLKVIGYKGIELNGKESKVQETIAAIQNRLAVLQSNSSNNPSVIDLVLIAKNETRGEVKFQYFVANAGWVPSYDLRADDVSSPIDFSYKARVYQSTGLDWEDVKLTISTGNPSVSGQLPVLNPWWLNMYDPAAVAYKTGRKMKADAYAPSAAPAMQREMSLEDSNGASYNEFRTSASYTQVNNNAVNTEFSISIPYDIPSDNDGVEVVMQHDAVKADYRYVAVPKQDPSAYLMAFMTNWAQYGLLPGESNIYFRGTFVGQGYIDPAMANDTLMLNMGRDMSVVVKRDMVKDFCKTGTWAGKKWVTKAYEITVKNQKTVPIKIEIVDQLLPKLEQPSNSFLNMYL
;
A
#
# COMPACT_ATOMS: atom_id res chain seq x y z
N MET A 1 76.18 66.19 -2.10
CA MET A 1 76.17 64.97 -2.86
C MET A 1 75.94 63.82 -1.90
N LYS A 2 74.69 63.40 -1.70
CA LYS A 2 74.34 62.20 -0.92
C LYS A 2 73.44 61.36 -1.78
N ARG A 3 73.93 60.20 -2.21
CA ARG A 3 73.14 59.22 -2.96
C ARG A 3 72.27 58.45 -1.98
N LEU A 4 71.02 58.56 -2.14
CA LEU A 4 70.02 57.80 -1.38
C LEU A 4 69.78 56.48 -2.12
N LEU A 5 70.20 55.39 -1.52
CA LEU A 5 69.90 54.04 -2.00
C LEU A 5 68.49 53.64 -1.53
N MET A 6 67.57 53.50 -2.46
CA MET A 6 66.20 53.04 -2.23
C MET A 6 66.16 51.51 -2.40
N SER A 7 66.14 50.80 -1.28
CA SER A 7 65.99 49.35 -1.24
C SER A 7 64.51 49.02 -1.44
N ILE A 8 64.19 48.43 -2.60
CA ILE A 8 62.87 47.88 -2.90
C ILE A 8 62.74 46.51 -2.24
N SER A 9 61.99 46.41 -1.13
CA SER A 9 61.62 45.14 -0.52
C SER A 9 60.49 44.50 -1.36
N LEU A 10 60.82 43.44 -2.09
CA LEU A 10 59.90 42.61 -2.81
C LEU A 10 59.15 41.72 -1.79
N VAL A 11 58.00 42.18 -1.35
CA VAL A 11 57.09 41.34 -0.53
C VAL A 11 56.41 40.31 -1.48
N ALA A 12 56.91 39.09 -1.41
CA ALA A 12 56.26 37.94 -2.06
C ALA A 12 54.91 37.69 -1.33
N LEU A 13 53.84 38.20 -1.90
CA LEU A 13 52.47 37.74 -1.55
C LEU A 13 52.34 36.27 -1.99
N THR A 14 52.55 35.34 -1.06
CA THR A 14 52.04 33.98 -1.21
C THR A 14 50.52 34.06 -1.17
N ALA A 15 49.91 34.16 -2.35
CA ALA A 15 48.49 33.94 -2.50
C ALA A 15 48.19 32.49 -2.05
N TYR A 16 47.69 32.36 -0.83
CA TYR A 16 46.99 31.13 -0.45
C TYR A 16 45.83 31.03 -1.40
N SER A 17 46.01 30.25 -2.46
CA SER A 17 44.92 29.77 -3.30
C SER A 17 44.03 28.91 -2.39
N TRP A 18 43.00 29.54 -1.85
CA TRP A 18 41.87 28.81 -1.29
C TRP A 18 41.36 28.02 -2.46
N GLY A 19 41.58 26.71 -2.43
CA GLY A 19 41.15 25.81 -3.47
C GLY A 19 39.65 26.03 -3.72
N GLN A 20 39.34 26.48 -4.91
CA GLN A 20 37.98 26.72 -5.35
C GLN A 20 37.28 25.36 -5.27
N LYS A 21 36.44 25.17 -4.26
CA LYS A 21 35.63 23.92 -4.12
C LYS A 21 34.77 23.81 -5.36
N ASN A 22 35.01 22.76 -6.12
CA ASN A 22 34.21 22.48 -7.31
C ASN A 22 32.89 21.88 -6.87
N GLU A 23 31.86 22.72 -6.66
CA GLU A 23 30.51 22.26 -6.35
C GLU A 23 29.74 22.04 -7.63
N LYS A 24 29.11 20.89 -7.74
CA LYS A 24 28.26 20.51 -8.85
C LYS A 24 27.00 19.81 -8.36
N THR A 25 25.86 20.26 -8.84
CA THR A 25 24.60 19.59 -8.56
C THR A 25 24.28 18.63 -9.69
N ILE A 26 23.84 17.42 -9.33
CA ILE A 26 23.37 16.40 -10.25
C ILE A 26 22.00 15.87 -9.83
N SER A 27 21.24 15.38 -10.79
CA SER A 27 20.13 14.45 -10.59
C SER A 27 20.62 13.04 -10.87
N ALA A 28 20.07 12.06 -10.18
CA ALA A 28 20.39 10.66 -10.40
C ALA A 28 19.07 9.88 -10.62
N ASN A 29 19.06 9.02 -11.63
CA ASN A 29 17.90 8.21 -11.95
C ASN A 29 17.85 6.97 -11.06
N ILE A 30 16.65 6.49 -10.76
CA ILE A 30 16.46 5.22 -10.09
C ILE A 30 16.77 4.12 -11.11
N GLU A 31 17.66 3.19 -10.77
CA GLU A 31 18.01 2.05 -11.62
C GLU A 31 17.34 0.78 -11.12
N GLU A 32 17.40 0.56 -9.82
CA GLU A 32 16.94 -0.68 -9.21
C GLU A 32 16.23 -0.40 -7.89
N VAL A 33 15.14 -1.11 -7.65
CA VAL A 33 14.42 -1.07 -6.37
C VAL A 33 14.25 -2.49 -5.84
N VAL A 34 14.68 -2.71 -4.60
CA VAL A 34 14.42 -3.92 -3.84
C VAL A 34 13.31 -3.61 -2.84
N VAL A 35 12.13 -4.20 -3.04
CA VAL A 35 10.98 -3.98 -2.15
C VAL A 35 10.87 -5.11 -1.15
N PHE A 36 10.87 -4.76 0.13
CA PHE A 36 10.71 -5.68 1.26
C PHE A 36 9.25 -5.73 1.71
N THR A 37 8.92 -6.63 2.62
CA THR A 37 7.59 -6.66 3.26
C THR A 37 7.28 -5.37 4.02
N ALA A 38 8.32 -4.65 4.47
CA ALA A 38 8.23 -3.31 5.03
C ALA A 38 9.45 -2.49 4.59
N GLY A 39 9.21 -1.45 3.80
CA GLY A 39 10.23 -0.58 3.22
C GLY A 39 10.75 -1.06 1.86
N ALA A 40 11.60 -0.21 1.27
CA ALA A 40 12.30 -0.51 0.03
C ALA A 40 13.73 0.05 0.06
N GLN A 41 14.65 -0.62 -0.63
CA GLN A 41 15.97 -0.11 -0.91
C GLN A 41 16.00 0.40 -2.35
N ILE A 42 16.29 1.67 -2.51
CA ILE A 42 16.35 2.35 -3.81
C ILE A 42 17.80 2.56 -4.19
N THR A 43 18.15 2.16 -5.40
CA THR A 43 19.48 2.33 -5.98
C THR A 43 19.42 3.31 -7.13
N HIS A 44 20.27 4.33 -7.05
CA HIS A 44 20.41 5.36 -8.08
C HIS A 44 21.77 5.28 -8.78
N ILE A 45 21.76 5.71 -10.04
CA ILE A 45 22.96 5.94 -10.82
C ILE A 45 22.98 7.39 -11.31
N GLY A 46 24.10 8.07 -11.05
CA GLY A 46 24.36 9.43 -11.50
C GLY A 46 25.68 9.55 -12.24
N GLN A 47 25.69 10.31 -13.33
CA GLN A 47 26.92 10.61 -14.07
C GLN A 47 27.60 11.84 -13.48
N VAL A 48 28.89 11.74 -13.17
CA VAL A 48 29.67 12.82 -12.60
C VAL A 48 30.84 13.17 -13.51
N SER A 49 31.13 14.48 -13.61
CA SER A 49 32.36 14.99 -14.23
C SER A 49 33.15 15.68 -13.13
N LEU A 50 34.29 15.16 -12.82
CA LEU A 50 35.15 15.60 -11.74
C LEU A 50 36.41 16.30 -12.28
N LYS A 51 36.81 17.41 -11.65
CA LYS A 51 38.08 18.04 -11.90
C LYS A 51 39.15 17.41 -10.98
N ALA A 52 40.41 17.58 -11.32
CA ALA A 52 41.50 17.16 -10.44
C ALA A 52 41.40 17.86 -9.08
N GLY A 53 41.54 17.10 -7.98
CA GLY A 53 41.39 17.58 -6.61
C GLY A 53 40.04 17.28 -5.99
N GLU A 54 39.62 18.12 -5.04
CA GLU A 54 38.37 17.97 -4.28
C GLU A 54 37.17 18.48 -5.09
N ASN A 55 36.13 17.66 -5.15
CA ASN A 55 34.84 17.97 -5.78
C ASN A 55 33.73 17.69 -4.78
N ILE A 56 32.74 18.60 -4.68
CA ILE A 56 31.53 18.42 -3.91
C ILE A 56 30.39 18.17 -4.90
N ILE A 57 29.86 16.99 -4.87
CA ILE A 57 28.71 16.59 -5.70
C ILE A 57 27.45 16.59 -4.86
N ARG A 58 26.55 17.49 -5.18
CA ARG A 58 25.24 17.60 -4.55
C ARG A 58 24.20 16.86 -5.35
N ILE A 59 23.61 15.81 -4.75
CA ILE A 59 22.55 15.01 -5.35
C ILE A 59 21.21 15.50 -4.81
N LYS A 60 20.33 15.97 -5.70
CA LYS A 60 19.00 16.50 -5.40
C LYS A 60 17.90 15.52 -5.84
N GLY A 61 16.66 15.80 -5.41
CA GLY A 61 15.48 15.04 -5.83
C GLY A 61 15.32 13.72 -5.09
N LEU A 62 15.84 13.64 -3.86
CA LEU A 62 15.71 12.44 -3.03
C LEU A 62 14.50 12.57 -2.08
N PRO A 63 13.85 11.44 -1.72
CA PRO A 63 12.68 11.45 -0.85
C PRO A 63 13.06 11.90 0.56
N ALA A 64 12.14 12.62 1.21
CA ALA A 64 12.33 13.04 2.59
C ALA A 64 12.30 11.86 3.58
N SER A 65 11.66 10.75 3.20
CA SER A 65 11.57 9.51 3.97
C SER A 65 12.82 8.63 3.92
N LEU A 66 13.88 9.11 3.27
CA LEU A 66 15.18 8.45 3.20
C LEU A 66 15.79 8.28 4.60
N ASP A 67 16.19 7.06 4.95
CA ASP A 67 16.94 6.79 6.18
C ASP A 67 18.41 7.18 6.01
N PRO A 68 18.90 8.22 6.68
CA PRO A 68 20.28 8.68 6.55
C PRO A 68 21.33 7.64 6.94
N GLN A 69 20.99 6.69 7.83
CA GLN A 69 21.93 5.67 8.31
C GLN A 69 22.09 4.53 7.28
N SER A 70 21.15 4.40 6.37
CA SER A 70 21.17 3.37 5.34
C SER A 70 21.94 3.75 4.07
N ILE A 71 22.40 5.01 3.96
CA ILE A 71 23.07 5.51 2.76
C ILE A 71 24.39 4.77 2.53
N GLN A 72 24.49 4.13 1.37
CA GLN A 72 25.70 3.48 0.90
C GLN A 72 26.06 4.04 -0.48
N VAL A 73 27.30 4.42 -0.66
CA VAL A 73 27.81 4.98 -1.92
C VAL A 73 28.90 4.07 -2.46
N LYS A 74 28.76 3.67 -3.72
CA LYS A 74 29.77 2.91 -4.45
C LYS A 74 30.32 3.78 -5.57
N GLY A 75 31.63 3.85 -5.66
CA GLY A 75 32.36 4.56 -6.73
C GLY A 75 33.13 3.58 -7.60
N ASN A 76 33.67 4.10 -8.67
CA ASN A 76 34.64 3.39 -9.50
C ASN A 76 36.09 3.77 -9.13
N ASN A 77 37.08 3.15 -9.79
CA ASN A 77 38.49 3.40 -9.53
C ASN A 77 38.98 4.79 -9.95
N ALA A 78 38.14 5.65 -10.55
CA ALA A 78 38.50 6.95 -11.06
C ALA A 78 38.59 8.04 -9.98
N TYR A 79 37.96 7.82 -8.82
CA TYR A 79 37.90 8.76 -7.70
C TYR A 79 37.79 8.07 -6.35
N THR A 80 38.10 8.81 -5.29
CA THR A 80 37.94 8.34 -3.90
C THR A 80 36.82 9.11 -3.22
N ILE A 81 35.90 8.38 -2.55
CA ILE A 81 34.84 8.98 -1.73
C ILE A 81 35.44 9.31 -0.37
N MET A 82 35.47 10.61 -0.01
CA MET A 82 36.00 11.07 1.27
C MET A 82 34.92 11.16 2.35
N SER A 83 33.76 11.69 1.99
CA SER A 83 32.63 11.78 2.93
C SER A 83 31.30 11.81 2.19
N THR A 84 30.28 11.36 2.90
CA THR A 84 28.88 11.42 2.50
C THR A 84 28.12 12.16 3.60
N LYS A 85 27.42 13.24 3.24
CA LYS A 85 26.64 14.03 4.18
C LYS A 85 25.21 14.15 3.68
N HIS A 86 24.26 13.70 4.48
CA HIS A 86 22.83 13.92 4.26
C HIS A 86 22.42 15.27 4.86
N GLN A 87 21.55 15.99 4.16
CA GLN A 87 20.95 17.25 4.62
C GLN A 87 19.48 17.30 4.18
N ILE A 88 18.63 17.82 5.06
CA ILE A 88 17.27 18.19 4.69
C ILE A 88 17.30 19.66 4.33
N VAL A 89 16.84 20.00 3.12
CA VAL A 89 16.85 21.38 2.64
C VAL A 89 15.41 21.90 2.70
N TYR A 90 15.25 23.04 3.35
CA TYR A 90 13.98 23.73 3.48
C TYR A 90 13.87 24.78 2.38
N GLY A 91 12.80 24.74 1.58
CA GLY A 91 12.53 25.73 0.54
C GLY A 91 11.84 25.16 -0.69
N ASP A 92 11.15 26.04 -1.42
CA ASP A 92 10.32 25.65 -2.59
C ASP A 92 11.15 25.18 -3.80
N GLU A 93 12.44 25.54 -3.89
CA GLU A 93 13.31 25.19 -5.04
C GLU A 93 13.63 23.71 -5.17
N LEU A 94 13.38 22.90 -4.12
CA LEU A 94 13.80 21.51 -4.05
C LEU A 94 12.61 20.53 -3.86
N MET A 95 11.40 21.00 -4.07
CA MET A 95 10.22 20.13 -4.04
C MET A 95 10.29 19.04 -5.11
N SER A 96 9.67 17.90 -4.81
CA SER A 96 9.40 16.85 -5.81
C SER A 96 8.72 17.50 -7.03
N PRO A 97 9.15 17.16 -8.27
CA PRO A 97 8.54 17.70 -9.49
C PRO A 97 7.03 17.58 -9.49
N LYS A 98 6.49 16.47 -9.02
CA LYS A 98 5.05 16.18 -8.95
C LYS A 98 4.31 17.07 -7.94
N VAL A 99 4.90 17.34 -6.77
CA VAL A 99 4.33 18.26 -5.79
C VAL A 99 4.34 19.68 -6.32
N LYS A 100 5.37 20.07 -7.07
CA LYS A 100 5.44 21.39 -7.72
C LYS A 100 4.36 21.52 -8.78
N GLU A 101 4.22 20.55 -9.68
CA GLU A 101 3.19 20.51 -10.72
C GLU A 101 1.77 20.62 -10.14
N LEU A 102 1.50 19.88 -9.06
CA LEU A 102 0.19 19.95 -8.38
C LEU A 102 -0.05 21.29 -7.70
N LYS A 103 0.98 21.96 -7.14
CA LYS A 103 0.86 23.31 -6.58
C LYS A 103 0.60 24.33 -7.67
N ASP A 104 1.33 24.26 -8.78
CA ASP A 104 1.14 25.15 -9.93
C ASP A 104 -0.29 24.97 -10.50
N SER A 105 -0.77 23.73 -10.62
CA SER A 105 -2.14 23.43 -11.04
C SER A 105 -3.18 23.92 -10.03
N LEU A 106 -2.90 23.86 -8.73
CA LEU A 106 -3.79 24.37 -7.70
C LEU A 106 -3.93 25.90 -7.81
N GLU A 107 -2.82 26.61 -7.99
CA GLU A 107 -2.80 28.06 -8.18
C GLU A 107 -3.57 28.48 -9.43
N GLU A 108 -3.40 27.77 -10.56
CA GLU A 108 -4.16 27.99 -11.78
C GLU A 108 -5.67 27.83 -11.56
N MET A 109 -6.09 26.75 -10.85
CA MET A 109 -7.51 26.52 -10.58
C MET A 109 -8.09 27.55 -9.60
N GLN A 110 -7.31 28.00 -8.61
CA GLN A 110 -7.71 29.07 -7.71
C GLN A 110 -7.89 30.40 -8.46
N PHE A 111 -7.01 30.70 -9.41
CA PHE A 111 -7.17 31.88 -10.26
C PHE A 111 -8.45 31.81 -11.12
N LYS A 112 -8.73 30.66 -11.74
CA LYS A 112 -9.99 30.44 -12.49
C LYS A 112 -11.21 30.57 -11.61
N LEU A 113 -11.15 30.11 -10.35
CA LEU A 113 -12.24 30.27 -9.39
C LEU A 113 -12.50 31.74 -9.09
N ALA A 114 -11.44 32.50 -8.84
CA ALA A 114 -11.54 33.95 -8.59
C ALA A 114 -12.11 34.72 -9.80
N GLU A 115 -11.74 34.34 -11.02
CA GLU A 115 -12.30 34.91 -12.25
C GLU A 115 -13.81 34.65 -12.38
N ILE A 116 -14.25 33.41 -12.11
CA ILE A 116 -15.68 33.06 -12.12
C ILE A 116 -16.46 33.87 -11.06
N GLN A 117 -15.91 34.00 -9.87
CA GLN A 117 -16.51 34.77 -8.78
C GLN A 117 -16.65 36.24 -9.15
N MET A 118 -15.61 36.85 -9.73
CA MET A 118 -15.67 38.23 -10.24
C MET A 118 -16.77 38.39 -11.30
N GLN A 119 -16.90 37.46 -12.23
CA GLN A 119 -17.95 37.51 -13.25
C GLN A 119 -19.35 37.41 -12.63
N ARG A 120 -19.54 36.59 -11.61
CA ARG A 120 -20.79 36.48 -10.85
C ARG A 120 -21.13 37.77 -10.12
N ASP A 121 -20.16 38.37 -9.47
CA ASP A 121 -20.34 39.62 -8.75
C ASP A 121 -20.76 40.74 -9.71
N ASN A 122 -20.16 40.81 -10.90
CA ASN A 122 -20.57 41.76 -11.95
C ASN A 122 -22.03 41.52 -12.38
N LEU A 123 -22.47 40.27 -12.56
CA LEU A 123 -23.86 39.94 -12.88
C LEU A 123 -24.82 40.30 -11.73
N HIS A 124 -24.40 40.13 -10.48
CA HIS A 124 -25.18 40.54 -9.30
C HIS A 124 -25.33 42.05 -9.23
N GLN A 125 -24.25 42.80 -9.48
CA GLN A 125 -24.30 44.27 -9.53
C GLN A 125 -25.20 44.76 -10.68
N GLU A 126 -25.08 44.18 -11.89
CA GLU A 126 -25.93 44.51 -13.02
C GLU A 126 -27.42 44.23 -12.70
N ARG A 127 -27.73 43.08 -12.10
CA ARG A 127 -29.08 42.75 -11.65
C ARG A 127 -29.60 43.75 -10.63
N ALA A 128 -28.77 44.12 -9.64
CA ALA A 128 -29.14 45.09 -8.62
C ALA A 128 -29.42 46.47 -9.22
N LEU A 129 -28.61 46.94 -10.18
CA LEU A 129 -28.87 48.19 -10.91
C LEU A 129 -30.21 48.15 -11.64
N LEU A 130 -30.50 47.04 -12.34
CA LEU A 130 -31.78 46.89 -13.07
C LEU A 130 -32.97 46.80 -12.12
N THR A 131 -32.85 46.15 -10.96
CA THR A 131 -33.96 45.95 -10.03
C THR A 131 -34.18 47.12 -9.06
N ASN A 132 -33.15 47.91 -8.73
CA ASN A 132 -33.28 49.03 -7.81
C ASN A 132 -33.74 50.34 -8.50
N ASN A 133 -33.63 50.41 -9.83
CA ASN A 133 -34.00 51.62 -10.60
C ASN A 133 -35.39 51.50 -11.24
N TYR A 134 -36.37 50.88 -10.56
CA TYR A 134 -37.75 50.81 -11.05
C TYR A 134 -38.47 52.14 -11.09
N SER A 135 -37.89 53.25 -10.60
CA SER A 135 -38.50 54.55 -10.60
C SER A 135 -38.22 55.28 -11.93
N ILE A 136 -39.08 55.10 -12.92
CA ILE A 136 -39.03 55.75 -14.21
C ILE A 136 -39.60 57.22 -14.07
N LYS A 137 -39.48 57.86 -12.91
CA LYS A 137 -39.96 59.24 -12.71
C LYS A 137 -38.85 60.21 -13.01
N GLY A 138 -38.86 60.76 -14.25
CA GLY A 138 -38.30 62.05 -14.50
C GLY A 138 -39.29 63.12 -14.01
N ALA A 139 -38.82 64.18 -13.39
CA ALA A 139 -39.65 65.20 -12.74
C ALA A 139 -40.68 65.97 -13.67
N ASN A 140 -40.60 65.81 -15.00
CA ASN A 140 -41.44 66.46 -15.99
C ASN A 140 -41.77 65.65 -17.26
N ALA A 141 -41.67 64.27 -17.24
CA ALA A 141 -41.95 63.43 -18.39
C ALA A 141 -43.37 62.85 -18.32
N VAL A 142 -44.15 62.97 -19.38
CA VAL A 142 -45.38 62.18 -19.59
C VAL A 142 -44.96 60.81 -20.09
N ILE A 143 -45.14 59.80 -19.29
CA ILE A 143 -44.82 58.40 -19.62
C ILE A 143 -46.04 57.77 -20.30
N THR A 144 -45.89 57.24 -21.48
CA THR A 144 -46.96 56.53 -22.20
C THR A 144 -47.02 55.05 -21.78
N ALA A 145 -48.14 54.36 -22.08
CA ALA A 145 -48.29 52.97 -21.82
C ALA A 145 -47.29 52.08 -22.64
N GLU A 146 -46.97 52.57 -23.86
CA GLU A 146 -45.99 51.99 -24.76
C GLU A 146 -44.56 51.97 -24.14
N ASP A 147 -44.15 53.14 -23.54
CA ASP A 147 -42.85 53.27 -22.88
C ASP A 147 -42.70 52.28 -21.71
N ILE A 148 -43.77 52.06 -20.96
CA ILE A 148 -43.77 51.08 -19.86
C ILE A 148 -43.60 49.67 -20.37
N VAL A 149 -44.26 49.29 -21.47
CA VAL A 149 -44.15 47.96 -22.07
C VAL A 149 -42.74 47.71 -22.61
N GLU A 150 -42.18 48.71 -23.33
CA GLU A 150 -40.80 48.62 -23.87
C GLU A 150 -39.76 48.40 -22.78
N VAL A 151 -39.85 49.19 -21.70
CA VAL A 151 -38.93 49.03 -20.54
C VAL A 151 -39.13 47.65 -19.86
N ALA A 152 -40.39 47.19 -19.72
CA ALA A 152 -40.67 45.91 -19.11
C ALA A 152 -40.12 44.73 -19.96
N ASP A 153 -40.23 44.80 -21.28
CA ASP A 153 -39.70 43.78 -22.17
C ASP A 153 -38.15 43.79 -22.18
N MET A 154 -37.53 44.97 -22.20
CA MET A 154 -36.07 45.10 -22.07
C MET A 154 -35.57 44.52 -20.74
N LEU A 155 -36.20 44.81 -19.62
CA LEU A 155 -35.86 44.26 -18.31
C LEU A 155 -36.00 42.75 -18.29
N LYS A 156 -37.09 42.25 -18.82
CA LYS A 156 -37.36 40.78 -18.88
C LYS A 156 -36.25 40.04 -19.65
N GLU A 157 -35.92 40.53 -20.85
CA GLU A 157 -34.87 39.90 -21.66
C GLU A 157 -33.49 40.02 -20.99
N ARG A 158 -33.15 41.16 -20.39
CA ARG A 158 -31.87 41.32 -19.71
C ARG A 158 -31.75 40.47 -18.47
N LEU A 159 -32.80 40.40 -17.62
CA LEU A 159 -32.83 39.56 -16.44
C LEU A 159 -32.76 38.05 -16.80
N LYS A 160 -33.37 37.66 -17.93
CA LYS A 160 -33.27 36.29 -18.47
C LYS A 160 -31.80 35.94 -18.85
N VAL A 161 -31.12 36.85 -19.57
CA VAL A 161 -29.69 36.66 -19.94
C VAL A 161 -28.83 36.56 -18.69
N ILE A 162 -29.02 37.42 -17.70
CA ILE A 162 -28.31 37.41 -16.42
C ILE A 162 -28.55 36.05 -15.70
N GLY A 163 -29.83 35.60 -15.70
CA GLY A 163 -30.18 34.33 -15.08
C GLY A 163 -29.47 33.13 -15.70
N TYR A 164 -29.49 33.03 -17.05
CA TYR A 164 -28.79 31.93 -17.74
C TYR A 164 -27.26 31.96 -17.53
N LYS A 165 -26.65 33.15 -17.63
CA LYS A 165 -25.22 33.29 -17.33
C LYS A 165 -24.88 32.92 -15.89
N GLY A 166 -25.74 33.28 -14.92
CA GLY A 166 -25.58 32.90 -13.53
C GLY A 166 -25.58 31.36 -13.33
N ILE A 167 -26.52 30.67 -13.99
CA ILE A 167 -26.58 29.20 -13.95
C ILE A 167 -25.31 28.57 -14.56
N GLU A 168 -24.88 29.11 -15.71
CA GLU A 168 -23.64 28.63 -16.38
C GLU A 168 -22.40 28.79 -15.49
N LEU A 169 -22.25 30.00 -14.88
CA LEU A 169 -21.12 30.28 -13.98
C LEU A 169 -21.15 29.40 -12.73
N ASN A 170 -22.34 29.15 -12.14
CA ASN A 170 -22.48 28.25 -11.01
C ASN A 170 -22.00 26.81 -11.37
N GLY A 171 -22.36 26.32 -12.57
CA GLY A 171 -21.89 25.03 -13.04
C GLY A 171 -20.36 24.97 -13.25
N LYS A 172 -19.75 26.05 -13.75
CA LYS A 172 -18.31 26.18 -13.88
C LYS A 172 -17.61 26.23 -12.53
N GLU A 173 -18.16 26.98 -11.59
CA GLU A 173 -17.64 27.12 -10.22
C GLU A 173 -17.60 25.77 -9.51
N SER A 174 -18.71 25.01 -9.56
CA SER A 174 -18.76 23.64 -8.95
C SER A 174 -17.67 22.73 -9.49
N LYS A 175 -17.49 22.68 -10.82
CA LYS A 175 -16.44 21.84 -11.44
C LYS A 175 -15.03 22.26 -11.04
N VAL A 176 -14.76 23.57 -10.96
CA VAL A 176 -13.45 24.08 -10.54
C VAL A 176 -13.20 23.76 -9.07
N GLN A 177 -14.21 23.89 -8.21
CA GLN A 177 -14.12 23.56 -6.78
C GLN A 177 -13.87 22.05 -6.58
N GLU A 178 -14.56 21.18 -7.32
CA GLU A 178 -14.31 19.74 -7.31
C GLU A 178 -12.86 19.40 -7.72
N THR A 179 -12.34 20.08 -8.76
CA THR A 179 -10.94 19.91 -9.19
C THR A 179 -9.96 20.39 -8.13
N ILE A 180 -10.20 21.53 -7.50
CA ILE A 180 -9.39 22.06 -6.39
C ILE A 180 -9.37 21.04 -5.23
N ALA A 181 -10.54 20.53 -4.84
CA ALA A 181 -10.63 19.54 -3.76
C ALA A 181 -9.86 18.26 -4.09
N ALA A 182 -9.94 17.77 -5.33
CA ALA A 182 -9.19 16.59 -5.78
C ALA A 182 -7.67 16.83 -5.72
N ILE A 183 -7.19 18.00 -6.20
CA ILE A 183 -5.76 18.35 -6.13
C ILE A 183 -5.30 18.48 -4.68
N GLN A 184 -6.09 19.14 -3.80
CA GLN A 184 -5.78 19.29 -2.39
C GLN A 184 -5.70 17.95 -1.66
N ASN A 185 -6.64 17.03 -1.93
CA ASN A 185 -6.60 15.68 -1.38
C ASN A 185 -5.34 14.92 -1.84
N ARG A 186 -4.96 15.03 -3.10
CA ARG A 186 -3.75 14.40 -3.63
C ARG A 186 -2.49 15.00 -3.03
N LEU A 187 -2.44 16.32 -2.85
CA LEU A 187 -1.35 17.00 -2.13
C LEU A 187 -1.29 16.54 -0.67
N ALA A 188 -2.43 16.41 0.03
CA ALA A 188 -2.47 15.98 1.41
C ALA A 188 -1.93 14.56 1.57
N VAL A 189 -2.28 13.63 0.67
CA VAL A 189 -1.72 12.26 0.64
C VAL A 189 -0.21 12.27 0.44
N LEU A 190 0.28 13.03 -0.53
CA LEU A 190 1.72 13.15 -0.79
C LEU A 190 2.47 13.84 0.37
N GLN A 191 1.82 14.77 1.07
CA GLN A 191 2.40 15.51 2.19
C GLN A 191 2.33 14.77 3.53
N SER A 192 1.32 13.94 3.75
CA SER A 192 1.24 13.12 4.97
C SER A 192 2.30 12.01 5.00
N ASN A 193 2.71 11.57 3.83
CA ASN A 193 3.68 10.48 3.65
C ASN A 193 5.12 10.96 3.44
N SER A 194 5.34 12.23 3.12
CA SER A 194 6.67 12.83 3.05
C SER A 194 6.67 14.18 3.76
N SER A 195 7.59 14.37 4.72
CA SER A 195 7.90 15.72 5.18
C SER A 195 8.27 16.56 3.94
N ASN A 196 7.70 17.76 3.81
CA ASN A 196 7.81 18.65 2.64
C ASN A 196 9.25 19.09 2.26
N ASN A 197 10.25 18.49 2.85
CA ASN A 197 11.63 18.91 2.74
C ASN A 197 12.44 17.85 2.00
N PRO A 198 12.81 18.09 0.74
CA PRO A 198 13.60 17.12 -0.02
C PRO A 198 14.94 16.88 0.64
N SER A 199 15.34 15.62 0.65
CA SER A 199 16.66 15.22 1.08
C SER A 199 17.69 15.51 -0.01
N VAL A 200 18.88 15.90 0.43
CA VAL A 200 20.04 16.13 -0.42
C VAL A 200 21.23 15.33 0.14
N ILE A 201 21.97 14.70 -0.73
CA ILE A 201 23.24 14.04 -0.37
C ILE A 201 24.39 14.83 -0.97
N ASP A 202 25.28 15.33 -0.12
CA ASP A 202 26.55 15.95 -0.54
C ASP A 202 27.65 14.89 -0.45
N LEU A 203 28.27 14.59 -1.58
CA LEU A 203 29.42 13.69 -1.69
C LEU A 203 30.69 14.49 -1.90
N VAL A 204 31.68 14.29 -1.04
CA VAL A 204 33.02 14.83 -1.24
C VAL A 204 33.89 13.77 -1.92
N LEU A 205 34.26 14.04 -3.16
CA LEU A 205 35.01 13.13 -4.03
C LEU A 205 36.40 13.74 -4.35
N ILE A 206 37.44 12.93 -4.31
CA ILE A 206 38.78 13.33 -4.78
C ILE A 206 39.11 12.55 -6.04
N ALA A 207 39.42 13.29 -7.11
CA ALA A 207 39.90 12.74 -8.35
C ALA A 207 41.39 13.16 -8.59
N LYS A 208 42.21 12.23 -9.05
CA LYS A 208 43.61 12.51 -9.35
C LYS A 208 43.78 13.38 -10.60
N ASN A 209 42.93 13.15 -11.59
CA ASN A 209 42.91 13.87 -12.86
C ASN A 209 41.45 14.25 -13.18
N GLU A 210 41.28 15.16 -14.14
CA GLU A 210 39.94 15.40 -14.69
C GLU A 210 39.39 14.10 -15.29
N THR A 211 38.22 13.69 -14.81
CA THR A 211 37.61 12.41 -15.19
C THR A 211 36.10 12.48 -15.22
N ARG A 212 35.51 11.60 -15.99
CA ARG A 212 34.08 11.29 -15.94
C ARG A 212 33.91 9.94 -15.27
N GLY A 213 32.90 9.83 -14.44
CA GLY A 213 32.64 8.61 -13.73
C GLY A 213 31.13 8.46 -13.44
N GLU A 214 30.81 7.32 -12.93
CA GLU A 214 29.47 6.99 -12.48
C GLU A 214 29.52 6.87 -10.96
N VAL A 215 28.53 7.45 -10.28
CA VAL A 215 28.28 7.26 -8.86
C VAL A 215 27.02 6.45 -8.69
N LYS A 216 27.14 5.29 -8.06
CA LYS A 216 26.01 4.44 -7.66
C LYS A 216 25.83 4.59 -6.16
N PHE A 217 24.61 4.92 -5.73
CA PHE A 217 24.29 5.03 -4.32
C PHE A 217 22.93 4.42 -4.04
N GLN A 218 22.77 3.91 -2.84
CA GLN A 218 21.55 3.26 -2.38
C GLN A 218 21.18 3.73 -0.98
N TYR A 219 19.90 3.71 -0.68
CA TYR A 219 19.35 4.03 0.63
C TYR A 219 18.02 3.30 0.84
N PHE A 220 17.60 3.21 2.10
CA PHE A 220 16.34 2.63 2.51
C PHE A 220 15.26 3.70 2.70
N VAL A 221 14.02 3.37 2.35
CA VAL A 221 12.81 4.16 2.61
C VAL A 221 11.76 3.29 3.30
N ALA A 222 11.12 3.82 4.34
CA ALA A 222 10.09 3.08 5.08
C ALA A 222 8.70 3.13 4.42
N ASN A 223 8.45 4.15 3.56
CA ASN A 223 7.13 4.42 2.97
C ASN A 223 6.88 3.62 1.70
N ALA A 224 7.28 2.38 1.67
CA ALA A 224 7.06 1.43 0.60
C ALA A 224 6.97 0.02 1.17
N GLY A 225 6.47 -0.92 0.38
CA GLY A 225 6.43 -2.31 0.79
C GLY A 225 5.62 -3.14 -0.19
N TRP A 226 5.44 -4.41 0.15
CA TRP A 226 4.58 -5.28 -0.61
C TRP A 226 3.83 -6.25 0.31
N VAL A 227 2.66 -6.69 -0.17
CA VAL A 227 1.87 -7.74 0.48
C VAL A 227 1.63 -8.87 -0.49
N PRO A 228 1.67 -10.13 -0.01
CA PRO A 228 1.42 -11.30 -0.84
C PRO A 228 -0.06 -11.45 -1.15
N SER A 229 -0.35 -11.92 -2.35
CA SER A 229 -1.66 -12.40 -2.76
C SER A 229 -1.50 -13.61 -3.66
N TYR A 230 -2.51 -14.49 -3.65
CA TYR A 230 -2.46 -15.77 -4.35
C TYR A 230 -3.70 -15.95 -5.21
N ASP A 231 -3.52 -16.47 -6.43
CA ASP A 231 -4.64 -17.01 -7.21
C ASP A 231 -4.49 -18.53 -7.29
N LEU A 232 -5.55 -19.23 -6.93
CA LEU A 232 -5.65 -20.69 -6.96
C LEU A 232 -6.72 -21.08 -7.98
N ARG A 233 -6.34 -21.71 -9.07
CA ARG A 233 -7.25 -22.12 -10.12
C ARG A 233 -7.21 -23.63 -10.27
N ALA A 234 -8.36 -24.28 -10.22
CA ALA A 234 -8.49 -25.71 -10.47
C ALA A 234 -9.64 -25.98 -11.44
N ASP A 235 -9.36 -26.71 -12.50
CA ASP A 235 -10.38 -27.08 -13.48
C ASP A 235 -11.13 -28.34 -13.06
N ASP A 236 -10.48 -29.25 -12.35
CA ASP A 236 -11.06 -30.49 -11.86
C ASP A 236 -10.35 -30.98 -10.58
N VAL A 237 -10.99 -31.86 -9.83
CA VAL A 237 -10.44 -32.51 -8.62
C VAL A 237 -9.30 -33.52 -8.91
N SER A 238 -8.99 -33.78 -10.16
CA SER A 238 -7.85 -34.60 -10.60
C SER A 238 -6.72 -33.80 -11.25
N SER A 239 -6.94 -32.51 -11.51
CA SER A 239 -5.98 -31.63 -12.16
C SER A 239 -5.03 -31.00 -11.13
N PRO A 240 -3.80 -30.65 -11.51
CA PRO A 240 -2.97 -29.78 -10.70
C PRO A 240 -3.66 -28.44 -10.46
N ILE A 241 -3.33 -27.78 -9.36
CA ILE A 241 -3.74 -26.41 -9.11
C ILE A 241 -2.81 -25.50 -9.90
N ASP A 242 -3.37 -24.64 -10.72
CA ASP A 242 -2.68 -23.50 -11.29
C ASP A 242 -2.54 -22.46 -10.18
N PHE A 243 -1.31 -22.29 -9.71
CA PHE A 243 -0.94 -21.50 -8.54
C PHE A 243 -0.17 -20.26 -8.99
N SER A 244 -0.73 -19.08 -8.78
CA SER A 244 -0.06 -17.81 -9.04
C SER A 244 0.26 -17.11 -7.73
N TYR A 245 1.54 -16.84 -7.47
CA TYR A 245 2.04 -16.05 -6.36
C TYR A 245 2.30 -14.63 -6.83
N LYS A 246 1.61 -13.68 -6.24
CA LYS A 246 1.63 -12.26 -6.61
C LYS A 246 2.11 -11.41 -5.45
N ALA A 247 2.75 -10.30 -5.79
CA ALA A 247 3.03 -9.21 -4.87
C ALA A 247 2.20 -7.99 -5.25
N ARG A 248 1.50 -7.40 -4.32
CA ARG A 248 0.95 -6.07 -4.45
C ARG A 248 1.94 -5.09 -3.86
N VAL A 249 2.69 -4.41 -4.74
CA VAL A 249 3.73 -3.44 -4.38
C VAL A 249 3.10 -2.06 -4.25
N TYR A 250 3.33 -1.38 -3.13
CA TYR A 250 2.84 -0.03 -2.85
C TYR A 250 3.98 0.88 -2.41
N GLN A 251 3.87 2.17 -2.74
CA GLN A 251 4.84 3.15 -2.28
C GLN A 251 4.22 4.56 -2.21
N SER A 252 4.74 5.37 -1.29
CA SER A 252 4.38 6.79 -1.12
C SER A 252 5.62 7.60 -0.73
N THR A 253 6.71 7.38 -1.48
CA THR A 253 8.00 8.02 -1.20
C THR A 253 8.08 9.47 -1.69
N GLY A 254 7.15 9.88 -2.56
CA GLY A 254 7.14 11.18 -3.23
C GLY A 254 7.90 11.19 -4.56
N LEU A 255 8.50 10.05 -4.95
CA LEU A 255 9.14 9.84 -6.25
C LEU A 255 8.46 8.67 -6.96
N ASP A 256 8.06 8.87 -8.21
CA ASP A 256 7.62 7.77 -9.06
C ASP A 256 8.83 6.90 -9.44
N TRP A 257 8.67 5.59 -9.40
CA TRP A 257 9.68 4.65 -9.86
C TRP A 257 9.34 4.31 -11.31
N GLU A 258 10.08 4.89 -12.25
CA GLU A 258 9.86 4.75 -13.69
C GLU A 258 10.97 3.90 -14.31
N ASP A 259 10.61 2.93 -15.15
CA ASP A 259 11.53 2.06 -15.89
C ASP A 259 12.58 1.36 -14.99
N VAL A 260 12.15 0.95 -13.77
CA VAL A 260 13.06 0.42 -12.76
C VAL A 260 13.15 -1.10 -12.80
N LYS A 261 14.34 -1.63 -12.55
CA LYS A 261 14.54 -3.05 -12.28
C LYS A 261 13.99 -3.37 -10.89
N LEU A 262 12.93 -4.18 -10.84
CA LEU A 262 12.23 -4.52 -9.61
C LEU A 262 12.72 -5.87 -9.05
N THR A 263 13.05 -5.88 -7.76
CA THR A 263 13.29 -7.10 -6.98
C THR A 263 12.37 -7.11 -5.77
N ILE A 264 11.63 -8.18 -5.56
CA ILE A 264 10.75 -8.35 -4.41
C ILE A 264 11.41 -9.33 -3.44
N SER A 265 11.56 -8.92 -2.19
CA SER A 265 12.23 -9.71 -1.15
C SER A 265 11.26 -10.05 -0.02
N THR A 266 11.27 -11.30 0.45
CA THR A 266 10.51 -11.73 1.63
C THR A 266 11.15 -11.27 2.95
N GLY A 267 12.34 -10.67 2.88
CA GLY A 267 13.03 -10.10 4.02
C GLY A 267 12.30 -8.91 4.63
N ASN A 268 12.63 -8.59 5.87
CA ASN A 268 12.16 -7.40 6.56
C ASN A 268 13.30 -6.69 7.30
N PRO A 269 13.95 -5.70 6.67
CA PRO A 269 15.04 -4.95 7.30
C PRO A 269 14.62 -4.13 8.52
N SER A 270 13.33 -3.87 8.68
CA SER A 270 12.79 -3.10 9.81
C SER A 270 12.74 -3.90 11.12
N VAL A 271 12.89 -5.21 11.05
CA VAL A 271 12.95 -6.08 12.23
C VAL A 271 14.38 -6.14 12.73
N SER A 272 14.57 -5.89 14.04
CA SER A 272 15.89 -5.96 14.67
C SER A 272 16.52 -7.35 14.48
N GLY A 273 17.74 -7.40 13.95
CA GLY A 273 18.54 -8.62 13.84
C GLY A 273 19.20 -9.08 15.15
N GLN A 274 18.87 -8.45 16.30
CA GLN A 274 19.43 -8.82 17.59
C GLN A 274 18.73 -10.03 18.16
N LEU A 275 19.51 -11.03 18.59
CA LEU A 275 18.99 -12.18 19.28
C LEU A 275 18.38 -11.75 20.63
N PRO A 276 17.11 -12.09 20.90
CA PRO A 276 16.52 -11.79 22.20
C PRO A 276 17.21 -12.57 23.31
N VAL A 277 17.49 -11.89 24.42
CA VAL A 277 18.09 -12.47 25.62
C VAL A 277 17.02 -12.83 26.62
N LEU A 278 16.98 -14.10 27.06
CA LEU A 278 16.09 -14.52 28.12
C LEU A 278 16.55 -13.93 29.46
N ASN A 279 15.74 -13.06 30.02
CA ASN A 279 15.93 -12.60 31.40
C ASN A 279 15.50 -13.70 32.38
N PRO A 280 16.13 -13.78 33.57
CA PRO A 280 15.70 -14.71 34.61
C PRO A 280 14.22 -14.52 34.94
N TRP A 281 13.44 -15.59 34.89
CA TRP A 281 12.05 -15.57 35.33
C TRP A 281 11.98 -15.85 36.82
N TRP A 282 11.69 -14.80 37.62
CA TRP A 282 11.51 -14.90 39.06
C TRP A 282 10.07 -15.30 39.36
N LEU A 283 9.89 -16.49 39.94
CA LEU A 283 8.61 -16.91 40.51
C LEU A 283 8.41 -16.20 41.86
N ASN A 284 7.55 -15.19 41.89
CA ASN A 284 7.10 -14.63 43.14
C ASN A 284 5.99 -15.53 43.69
N MET A 285 6.20 -16.06 44.91
CA MET A 285 5.11 -16.71 45.63
C MET A 285 4.07 -15.66 45.99
N TYR A 286 2.89 -15.78 45.36
CA TYR A 286 1.75 -14.95 45.66
C TYR A 286 1.10 -15.46 46.95
N ASP A 287 1.16 -14.66 48.02
CA ASP A 287 0.40 -14.91 49.24
C ASP A 287 -0.99 -14.25 49.10
N PRO A 288 -2.08 -15.02 48.92
CA PRO A 288 -3.42 -14.47 48.74
C PRO A 288 -3.92 -13.72 49.98
N ALA A 289 -3.35 -13.97 51.16
CA ALA A 289 -3.72 -13.27 52.40
C ALA A 289 -3.19 -11.83 52.49
N ALA A 290 -2.10 -11.51 51.79
CA ALA A 290 -1.50 -10.17 51.82
C ALA A 290 -2.26 -9.12 50.97
N VAL A 291 -3.15 -9.55 50.07
CA VAL A 291 -3.89 -8.64 49.17
C VAL A 291 -5.22 -8.18 49.74
N ALA A 292 -5.78 -8.91 50.73
CA ALA A 292 -7.07 -8.56 51.31
C ALA A 292 -7.06 -7.22 52.10
N TYR A 293 -5.90 -6.68 52.42
CA TYR A 293 -5.79 -5.43 53.18
C TYR A 293 -5.61 -4.15 52.35
N LYS A 294 -5.48 -4.24 50.99
CA LYS A 294 -5.23 -3.07 50.14
C LYS A 294 -6.35 -2.70 49.15
N THR A 295 -7.43 -3.44 49.07
CA THR A 295 -8.51 -3.15 48.10
C THR A 295 -9.72 -2.46 48.72
N GLY A 296 -9.48 -1.31 49.38
CA GLY A 296 -10.52 -0.36 49.80
C GLY A 296 -10.78 0.78 48.80
N ARG A 297 -10.27 0.74 47.58
CA ARG A 297 -10.48 1.80 46.61
C ARG A 297 -11.14 1.23 45.35
N LYS A 298 -12.44 1.51 45.18
CA LYS A 298 -13.21 1.22 43.99
C LYS A 298 -12.56 1.95 42.79
N MET A 299 -11.89 1.24 41.91
CA MET A 299 -11.58 1.70 40.58
C MET A 299 -12.78 1.45 39.67
N LYS A 300 -13.32 2.52 39.09
CA LYS A 300 -14.26 2.43 37.96
C LYS A 300 -13.52 1.82 36.77
N ALA A 301 -14.00 0.70 36.29
CA ALA A 301 -13.56 0.11 35.03
C ALA A 301 -14.26 0.87 33.90
N ASP A 302 -13.51 1.69 33.17
CA ASP A 302 -13.93 2.18 31.85
C ASP A 302 -13.70 1.05 30.85
N ALA A 303 -14.82 0.50 30.36
CA ALA A 303 -14.81 -0.50 29.31
C ALA A 303 -14.52 0.18 27.97
N TYR A 304 -13.34 -0.06 27.42
CA TYR A 304 -13.03 0.24 26.03
C TYR A 304 -13.64 -0.86 25.15
N ALA A 305 -14.68 -0.49 24.39
CA ALA A 305 -15.19 -1.32 23.30
C ALA A 305 -14.37 -1.04 22.04
N PRO A 306 -13.91 -2.06 21.31
CA PRO A 306 -13.26 -1.84 20.03
C PRO A 306 -14.30 -1.42 18.98
N SER A 307 -14.06 -0.26 18.39
CA SER A 307 -14.83 0.28 17.26
C SER A 307 -14.55 -0.58 16.03
N ALA A 308 -15.61 -1.18 15.47
CA ALA A 308 -15.57 -1.85 14.20
C ALA A 308 -15.43 -0.81 13.08
N ALA A 309 -14.44 -1.00 12.22
CA ALA A 309 -14.28 -0.23 11.00
C ALA A 309 -15.40 -0.57 9.99
N PRO A 310 -15.94 0.41 9.25
CA PRO A 310 -16.95 0.14 8.24
C PRO A 310 -16.31 -0.51 7.01
N ALA A 311 -16.85 -1.64 6.59
CA ALA A 311 -16.54 -2.28 5.32
C ALA A 311 -17.05 -1.39 4.16
N MET A 312 -16.14 -0.86 3.36
CA MET A 312 -16.48 -0.26 2.07
C MET A 312 -16.79 -1.37 1.07
N GLN A 313 -18.07 -1.54 0.76
CA GLN A 313 -18.49 -2.27 -0.42
C GLN A 313 -18.19 -1.42 -1.66
N ARG A 314 -17.26 -1.90 -2.47
CA ARG A 314 -17.02 -1.38 -3.82
C ARG A 314 -17.73 -2.33 -4.78
N GLU A 315 -18.80 -1.86 -5.42
CA GLU A 315 -19.42 -2.54 -6.54
C GLU A 315 -18.43 -2.57 -7.71
N MET A 316 -17.97 -3.77 -8.06
CA MET A 316 -17.26 -4.02 -9.31
C MET A 316 -18.28 -4.42 -10.37
N SER A 317 -18.38 -3.60 -11.41
CA SER A 317 -19.06 -3.95 -12.66
C SER A 317 -18.36 -5.11 -13.34
N LEU A 318 -19.09 -6.20 -13.54
CA LEU A 318 -18.68 -7.36 -14.33
C LEU A 318 -18.84 -7.01 -15.80
N GLU A 319 -17.73 -6.83 -16.53
CA GLU A 319 -17.74 -6.94 -18.00
C GLU A 319 -17.55 -8.41 -18.38
N ASP A 320 -18.53 -8.89 -19.15
CA ASP A 320 -18.59 -10.20 -19.76
C ASP A 320 -17.38 -10.39 -20.70
N SER A 321 -16.48 -11.32 -20.37
CA SER A 321 -15.46 -11.79 -21.33
C SER A 321 -15.76 -13.21 -21.73
N ASN A 322 -16.19 -13.35 -22.97
CA ASN A 322 -16.33 -14.57 -23.74
C ASN A 322 -15.12 -15.51 -23.63
N GLY A 323 -15.42 -16.79 -23.51
CA GLY A 323 -14.44 -17.87 -23.43
C GLY A 323 -13.43 -17.83 -24.59
N ALA A 324 -12.19 -17.51 -24.25
CA ALA A 324 -11.04 -17.65 -25.12
C ALA A 324 -10.20 -18.83 -24.62
N SER A 325 -9.87 -19.71 -25.54
CA SER A 325 -8.84 -20.73 -25.47
C SER A 325 -7.60 -20.19 -24.74
N TYR A 326 -7.11 -20.91 -23.73
CA TYR A 326 -5.91 -20.56 -22.98
C TYR A 326 -4.68 -20.58 -23.90
N ASN A 327 -4.37 -19.44 -24.49
CA ASN A 327 -3.01 -19.13 -24.90
C ASN A 327 -2.21 -18.86 -23.61
N GLU A 328 -1.03 -19.46 -23.48
CA GLU A 328 -0.06 -19.11 -22.45
C GLU A 328 0.15 -17.60 -22.43
N PHE A 329 -0.55 -16.88 -21.57
CA PHE A 329 -0.29 -15.47 -21.33
C PHE A 329 1.07 -15.38 -20.65
N ARG A 330 2.05 -14.78 -21.32
CA ARG A 330 3.34 -14.46 -20.70
C ARG A 330 3.10 -13.43 -19.62
N THR A 331 3.13 -13.87 -18.37
CA THR A 331 3.08 -13.00 -17.20
C THR A 331 4.49 -12.59 -16.79
N SER A 332 4.63 -11.64 -15.86
CA SER A 332 5.92 -11.27 -15.26
C SER A 332 6.66 -12.46 -14.65
N ALA A 333 5.96 -13.49 -14.21
CA ALA A 333 6.56 -14.74 -13.72
C ALA A 333 7.53 -15.37 -14.71
N SER A 334 7.27 -15.29 -16.02
CA SER A 334 8.17 -15.80 -17.07
C SER A 334 9.51 -15.05 -17.16
N TYR A 335 9.60 -13.88 -16.54
CA TYR A 335 10.77 -13.00 -16.52
C TYR A 335 11.33 -12.85 -15.10
N THR A 336 10.86 -13.65 -14.14
CA THR A 336 11.29 -13.60 -12.75
C THR A 336 12.30 -14.71 -12.47
N GLN A 337 13.41 -14.34 -11.84
CA GLN A 337 14.39 -15.28 -11.28
C GLN A 337 14.23 -15.35 -9.78
N VAL A 338 14.05 -16.55 -9.26
CA VAL A 338 13.92 -16.80 -7.83
C VAL A 338 15.28 -17.16 -7.25
N ASN A 339 15.76 -16.38 -6.29
CA ASN A 339 17.00 -16.58 -5.57
C ASN A 339 16.69 -16.89 -4.09
N ASN A 340 16.90 -18.11 -3.67
CA ASN A 340 16.73 -18.50 -2.28
C ASN A 340 18.04 -18.28 -1.53
N ASN A 341 18.09 -17.28 -0.68
CA ASN A 341 19.19 -17.01 0.24
C ASN A 341 18.94 -17.74 1.58
N ALA A 342 19.96 -17.80 2.44
CA ALA A 342 19.83 -18.47 3.74
C ALA A 342 18.77 -17.85 4.67
N VAL A 343 18.35 -16.60 4.43
CA VAL A 343 17.50 -15.81 5.32
C VAL A 343 16.20 -15.36 4.62
N ASN A 344 16.21 -15.18 3.29
CA ASN A 344 15.10 -14.65 2.51
C ASN A 344 15.04 -15.24 1.11
N THR A 345 13.88 -15.12 0.48
CA THR A 345 13.69 -15.41 -0.95
C THR A 345 13.57 -14.07 -1.69
N GLU A 346 14.27 -13.95 -2.81
CA GLU A 346 14.24 -12.79 -3.68
C GLU A 346 13.73 -13.16 -5.08
N PHE A 347 12.80 -12.36 -5.57
CA PHE A 347 12.21 -12.47 -6.89
C PHE A 347 12.70 -11.30 -7.75
N SER A 348 13.73 -11.52 -8.55
CA SER A 348 14.30 -10.49 -9.44
C SER A 348 13.62 -10.53 -10.79
N ILE A 349 12.99 -9.43 -11.19
CA ILE A 349 12.18 -9.32 -12.40
C ILE A 349 13.00 -8.59 -13.47
N SER A 350 13.18 -9.22 -14.63
CA SER A 350 14.03 -8.70 -15.69
C SER A 350 13.35 -7.66 -16.59
N ILE A 351 12.02 -7.59 -16.57
CA ILE A 351 11.27 -6.53 -17.25
C ILE A 351 11.16 -5.30 -16.34
N PRO A 352 11.29 -4.09 -16.91
CA PRO A 352 11.16 -2.87 -16.13
C PRO A 352 9.72 -2.65 -15.65
N TYR A 353 9.58 -1.94 -14.54
CA TYR A 353 8.30 -1.61 -13.92
C TYR A 353 8.18 -0.12 -13.62
N ASP A 354 6.93 0.37 -13.78
CA ASP A 354 6.52 1.70 -13.35
C ASP A 354 5.64 1.57 -12.11
N ILE A 355 6.05 2.16 -10.99
CA ILE A 355 5.31 2.15 -9.74
C ILE A 355 5.14 3.60 -9.27
N PRO A 356 3.92 4.17 -9.42
CA PRO A 356 3.65 5.55 -9.03
C PRO A 356 3.66 5.71 -7.51
N SER A 357 3.94 6.93 -7.05
CA SER A 357 3.94 7.28 -5.63
C SER A 357 2.56 7.73 -5.15
N ASP A 358 1.56 6.84 -5.26
CA ASP A 358 0.16 7.11 -4.90
C ASP A 358 -0.42 6.16 -3.85
N ASN A 359 0.33 5.12 -3.48
CA ASN A 359 -0.05 4.08 -2.52
C ASN A 359 -1.21 3.17 -2.99
N ASP A 360 -1.60 3.21 -4.26
CA ASP A 360 -2.70 2.38 -4.78
C ASP A 360 -2.30 0.91 -4.95
N GLY A 361 -1.02 0.64 -5.14
CA GLY A 361 -0.43 -0.68 -5.27
C GLY A 361 -0.51 -1.25 -6.69
N VAL A 362 0.60 -1.79 -7.16
CA VAL A 362 0.75 -2.46 -8.46
C VAL A 362 0.87 -3.96 -8.22
N GLU A 363 0.05 -4.77 -8.90
CA GLU A 363 0.16 -6.22 -8.83
C GLU A 363 1.25 -6.74 -9.77
N VAL A 364 2.13 -7.56 -9.21
CA VAL A 364 3.26 -8.18 -9.90
C VAL A 364 3.18 -9.69 -9.70
N VAL A 365 3.14 -10.47 -10.77
CA VAL A 365 3.16 -11.94 -10.69
C VAL A 365 4.61 -12.39 -10.54
N MET A 366 4.94 -12.93 -9.37
CA MET A 366 6.30 -13.38 -9.05
C MET A 366 6.56 -14.81 -9.51
N GLN A 367 5.56 -15.69 -9.36
CA GLN A 367 5.68 -17.10 -9.67
C GLN A 367 4.35 -17.66 -10.15
N HIS A 368 4.41 -18.59 -11.10
CA HIS A 368 3.27 -19.26 -11.67
C HIS A 368 3.62 -20.72 -11.93
N ASP A 369 2.96 -21.64 -11.23
CA ASP A 369 3.27 -23.06 -11.28
C ASP A 369 2.01 -23.93 -11.26
N ALA A 370 2.11 -25.08 -11.91
CA ALA A 370 1.11 -26.13 -11.80
C ALA A 370 1.49 -27.09 -10.66
N VAL A 371 0.80 -26.95 -9.53
CA VAL A 371 1.12 -27.66 -8.30
C VAL A 371 0.22 -28.88 -8.11
N LYS A 372 0.80 -30.04 -7.87
CA LYS A 372 0.04 -31.26 -7.55
C LYS A 372 -0.59 -31.15 -6.17
N ALA A 373 -1.89 -31.44 -6.08
CA ALA A 373 -2.62 -31.49 -4.83
C ALA A 373 -3.47 -32.76 -4.75
N ASP A 374 -3.68 -33.25 -3.52
CA ASP A 374 -4.68 -34.29 -3.23
C ASP A 374 -5.99 -33.62 -2.82
N TYR A 375 -7.08 -34.00 -3.47
CA TYR A 375 -8.38 -33.39 -3.22
C TYR A 375 -9.27 -34.31 -2.38
N ARG A 376 -9.87 -33.76 -1.33
CA ARG A 376 -10.89 -34.43 -0.53
C ARG A 376 -11.88 -33.44 0.06
N TYR A 377 -13.05 -33.91 0.36
CA TYR A 377 -14.04 -33.12 1.07
C TYR A 377 -13.77 -33.17 2.57
N VAL A 378 -13.98 -32.06 3.24
CA VAL A 378 -13.97 -31.98 4.71
C VAL A 378 -15.28 -31.37 5.16
N ALA A 379 -15.90 -32.00 6.16
CA ALA A 379 -17.14 -31.49 6.76
C ALA A 379 -17.04 -31.46 8.28
N VAL A 380 -17.54 -30.38 8.87
CA VAL A 380 -17.63 -30.18 10.33
C VAL A 380 -19.10 -29.97 10.70
N PRO A 381 -19.92 -31.05 10.67
CA PRO A 381 -21.38 -30.95 10.70
C PRO A 381 -21.95 -30.39 11.99
N LYS A 382 -21.13 -30.29 13.05
CA LYS A 382 -21.50 -29.59 14.28
C LYS A 382 -21.60 -28.07 14.09
N GLN A 383 -20.79 -27.49 13.20
CA GLN A 383 -20.71 -26.06 12.94
C GLN A 383 -21.43 -25.67 11.65
N ASP A 384 -21.21 -26.39 10.57
CA ASP A 384 -21.79 -26.14 9.26
C ASP A 384 -22.15 -27.48 8.57
N PRO A 385 -23.38 -27.67 8.07
CA PRO A 385 -23.80 -28.90 7.37
C PRO A 385 -23.22 -29.02 5.97
N SER A 386 -22.41 -28.09 5.51
CA SER A 386 -21.82 -28.08 4.17
C SER A 386 -20.53 -28.90 4.14
N ALA A 387 -20.24 -29.50 3.00
CA ALA A 387 -18.94 -30.09 2.71
C ALA A 387 -18.08 -29.08 1.93
N TYR A 388 -16.83 -28.95 2.34
CA TYR A 388 -15.85 -28.07 1.71
C TYR A 388 -14.87 -28.92 0.89
N LEU A 389 -14.68 -28.58 -0.37
CA LEU A 389 -13.63 -29.16 -1.18
C LEU A 389 -12.30 -28.57 -0.73
N MET A 390 -11.42 -29.43 -0.23
CA MET A 390 -10.07 -29.04 0.23
C MET A 390 -9.03 -29.65 -0.69
N ALA A 391 -8.05 -28.86 -1.05
CA ALA A 391 -6.84 -29.31 -1.73
C ALA A 391 -5.67 -29.33 -0.74
N PHE A 392 -4.93 -30.42 -0.77
CA PHE A 392 -3.80 -30.68 0.13
C PHE A 392 -2.51 -30.65 -0.69
N MET A 393 -1.74 -29.59 -0.51
CA MET A 393 -0.49 -29.33 -1.21
C MET A 393 0.69 -29.74 -0.33
N THR A 394 1.53 -30.63 -0.84
CA THR A 394 2.81 -31.02 -0.20
C THR A 394 3.96 -30.23 -0.83
N ASN A 395 5.13 -30.23 -0.17
CA ASN A 395 6.35 -29.55 -0.63
C ASN A 395 6.19 -28.04 -0.87
N TRP A 396 5.27 -27.41 -0.18
CA TRP A 396 4.96 -25.97 -0.33
C TRP A 396 6.12 -25.07 0.14
N ALA A 397 7.02 -25.54 1.01
CA ALA A 397 8.11 -24.73 1.56
C ALA A 397 9.09 -24.22 0.49
N GLN A 398 9.19 -24.90 -0.66
CA GLN A 398 10.05 -24.47 -1.76
C GLN A 398 9.61 -23.15 -2.43
N TYR A 399 8.36 -22.74 -2.24
CA TYR A 399 7.81 -21.53 -2.86
C TYR A 399 8.03 -20.27 -2.02
N GLY A 400 8.59 -20.36 -0.81
CA GLY A 400 8.87 -19.22 0.05
C GLY A 400 7.62 -18.39 0.38
N LEU A 401 6.48 -19.07 0.61
CA LEU A 401 5.18 -18.43 0.82
C LEU A 401 5.17 -17.62 2.11
N LEU A 402 4.51 -16.47 2.06
CA LEU A 402 4.18 -15.63 3.22
C LEU A 402 2.68 -15.69 3.51
N PRO A 403 2.25 -15.37 4.76
CA PRO A 403 0.84 -15.27 5.08
C PRO A 403 0.13 -14.22 4.19
N GLY A 404 -0.96 -14.62 3.51
CA GLY A 404 -1.62 -13.72 2.56
C GLY A 404 -2.99 -14.21 2.09
N GLU A 405 -3.73 -13.30 1.46
CA GLU A 405 -5.05 -13.57 0.89
C GLU A 405 -4.93 -14.40 -0.39
N SER A 406 -5.89 -15.29 -0.60
CA SER A 406 -5.97 -16.10 -1.82
C SER A 406 -7.34 -15.97 -2.48
N ASN A 407 -7.35 -15.77 -3.79
CA ASN A 407 -8.54 -15.85 -4.62
C ASN A 407 -8.66 -17.26 -5.21
N ILE A 408 -9.83 -17.85 -5.10
CA ILE A 408 -10.06 -19.24 -5.47
C ILE A 408 -11.01 -19.30 -6.65
N TYR A 409 -10.56 -20.00 -7.69
CA TYR A 409 -11.32 -20.22 -8.91
C TYR A 409 -11.47 -21.71 -9.17
N PHE A 410 -12.67 -22.18 -9.43
CA PHE A 410 -12.95 -23.56 -9.79
C PHE A 410 -13.76 -23.59 -11.09
N ARG A 411 -13.23 -24.30 -12.09
CA ARG A 411 -13.82 -24.35 -13.46
C ARG A 411 -14.06 -22.96 -14.06
N GLY A 412 -13.08 -22.08 -13.92
CA GLY A 412 -13.12 -20.71 -14.44
C GLY A 412 -14.05 -19.75 -13.67
N THR A 413 -14.74 -20.24 -12.61
CA THR A 413 -15.64 -19.41 -11.80
C THR A 413 -14.98 -19.02 -10.49
N PHE A 414 -15.08 -17.75 -10.08
CA PHE A 414 -14.66 -17.32 -8.75
C PHE A 414 -15.53 -17.96 -7.67
N VAL A 415 -14.92 -18.69 -6.76
CA VAL A 415 -15.62 -19.46 -5.71
C VAL A 415 -15.61 -18.72 -4.38
N GLY A 416 -14.59 -17.90 -4.15
CA GLY A 416 -14.42 -17.14 -2.93
C GLY A 416 -12.99 -16.77 -2.63
N GLN A 417 -12.79 -16.18 -1.46
CA GLN A 417 -11.48 -15.84 -0.93
C GLN A 417 -11.10 -16.78 0.20
N GLY A 418 -9.82 -17.07 0.31
CA GLY A 418 -9.22 -17.83 1.39
C GLY A 418 -8.01 -17.07 1.97
N TYR A 419 -7.34 -17.71 2.90
CA TYR A 419 -6.11 -17.20 3.49
C TYR A 419 -5.08 -18.32 3.57
N ILE A 420 -3.88 -18.06 3.09
CA ILE A 420 -2.75 -18.97 3.18
C ILE A 420 -1.90 -18.54 4.38
N ASP A 421 -1.69 -19.45 5.34
CA ASP A 421 -0.79 -19.24 6.47
C ASP A 421 0.21 -20.38 6.57
N PRO A 422 1.42 -20.21 6.01
CA PRO A 422 2.45 -21.22 6.06
C PRO A 422 2.93 -21.57 7.47
N ALA A 423 2.79 -20.63 8.42
CA ALA A 423 3.21 -20.86 9.81
C ALA A 423 2.30 -21.86 10.55
N MET A 424 1.03 -21.99 10.12
CA MET A 424 0.07 -22.97 10.65
C MET A 424 0.14 -24.31 9.92
N ALA A 425 0.82 -24.39 8.79
CA ALA A 425 0.94 -25.59 8.01
C ALA A 425 2.10 -26.48 8.56
N ASN A 426 1.82 -27.77 8.72
CA ASN A 426 2.85 -28.78 8.95
C ASN A 426 3.47 -29.17 7.59
N ASP A 427 3.60 -30.47 7.32
CA ASP A 427 4.10 -30.97 6.03
C ASP A 427 3.15 -30.72 4.85
N THR A 428 1.90 -30.39 5.12
CA THR A 428 0.84 -30.21 4.11
C THR A 428 0.12 -28.90 4.33
N LEU A 429 0.05 -28.07 3.28
CA LEU A 429 -0.75 -26.84 3.24
C LEU A 429 -2.16 -27.18 2.77
N MET A 430 -3.16 -26.80 3.56
CA MET A 430 -4.58 -27.01 3.24
C MET A 430 -5.15 -25.76 2.57
N LEU A 431 -5.69 -25.93 1.36
CA LEU A 431 -6.29 -24.88 0.56
C LEU A 431 -7.79 -25.14 0.44
N ASN A 432 -8.61 -24.19 0.87
CA ASN A 432 -10.06 -24.30 0.75
C ASN A 432 -10.49 -23.91 -0.68
N MET A 433 -10.95 -24.88 -1.46
CA MET A 433 -11.39 -24.71 -2.85
C MET A 433 -12.89 -24.40 -2.96
N GLY A 434 -13.54 -24.12 -1.84
CA GLY A 434 -14.93 -23.70 -1.79
C GLY A 434 -15.91 -24.74 -1.24
N ARG A 435 -17.16 -24.31 -1.12
CA ARG A 435 -18.28 -25.09 -0.60
C ARG A 435 -18.97 -25.86 -1.72
N ASP A 436 -19.24 -27.13 -1.52
CA ASP A 436 -19.96 -27.96 -2.48
C ASP A 436 -21.37 -28.34 -1.97
N MET A 437 -22.38 -27.73 -2.58
CA MET A 437 -23.79 -27.94 -2.23
C MET A 437 -24.34 -29.32 -2.68
N SER A 438 -23.59 -30.04 -3.54
CA SER A 438 -24.01 -31.40 -3.99
C SER A 438 -23.66 -32.49 -2.97
N VAL A 439 -22.86 -32.14 -1.94
CA VAL A 439 -22.53 -33.04 -0.84
C VAL A 439 -23.19 -32.53 0.43
N VAL A 440 -24.22 -33.21 0.88
CA VAL A 440 -25.00 -32.81 2.05
C VAL A 440 -24.63 -33.65 3.25
N VAL A 441 -24.26 -33.00 4.34
CA VAL A 441 -23.90 -33.67 5.61
C VAL A 441 -24.91 -33.21 6.67
N LYS A 442 -25.55 -34.15 7.33
CA LYS A 442 -26.50 -33.91 8.44
C LYS A 442 -25.93 -34.52 9.72
N ARG A 443 -26.18 -33.85 10.82
CA ARG A 443 -25.83 -34.32 12.17
C ARG A 443 -27.06 -34.20 13.06
N ASP A 444 -27.72 -35.34 13.33
CA ASP A 444 -28.94 -35.41 14.11
C ASP A 444 -28.68 -36.08 15.46
N MET A 445 -29.33 -35.58 16.50
CA MET A 445 -29.26 -36.20 17.83
C MET A 445 -30.24 -37.35 17.93
N VAL A 446 -29.75 -38.56 18.22
CA VAL A 446 -30.55 -39.76 18.39
C VAL A 446 -31.04 -39.82 19.84
N LYS A 447 -32.30 -39.34 20.03
CA LYS A 447 -32.89 -39.17 21.37
C LYS A 447 -32.96 -40.48 22.17
N ASP A 448 -33.21 -41.61 21.53
CA ASP A 448 -33.38 -42.92 22.17
C ASP A 448 -32.11 -43.44 22.85
N PHE A 449 -30.96 -42.98 22.39
CA PHE A 449 -29.63 -43.29 22.95
C PHE A 449 -29.10 -42.19 23.88
N CYS A 450 -29.81 -41.07 24.04
CA CYS A 450 -29.44 -40.00 24.96
C CYS A 450 -29.96 -40.32 26.36
N LYS A 451 -29.08 -40.50 27.33
CA LYS A 451 -29.42 -40.86 28.71
C LYS A 451 -28.77 -39.92 29.71
N THR A 452 -29.47 -39.63 30.79
CA THR A 452 -28.95 -38.86 31.91
C THR A 452 -29.22 -39.65 33.18
N GLY A 453 -28.24 -39.79 34.07
CA GLY A 453 -28.41 -40.47 35.33
C GLY A 453 -27.46 -39.91 36.39
N THR A 454 -27.76 -40.29 37.65
CA THR A 454 -26.89 -39.97 38.79
C THR A 454 -26.51 -41.27 39.50
N TRP A 455 -25.24 -41.50 39.76
CA TRP A 455 -24.74 -42.62 40.50
C TRP A 455 -23.60 -42.20 41.43
N ALA A 456 -23.65 -42.57 42.68
CA ALA A 456 -22.66 -42.20 43.68
C ALA A 456 -22.41 -40.70 43.81
N GLY A 457 -23.46 -39.84 43.65
CA GLY A 457 -23.36 -38.39 43.72
C GLY A 457 -22.78 -37.73 42.45
N LYS A 458 -22.39 -38.49 41.43
CA LYS A 458 -21.90 -37.98 40.14
C LYS A 458 -23.02 -38.06 39.09
N LYS A 459 -23.21 -36.95 38.35
CA LYS A 459 -24.12 -36.87 37.22
C LYS A 459 -23.37 -37.32 35.94
N TRP A 460 -23.98 -38.25 35.21
CA TRP A 460 -23.49 -38.65 33.90
C TRP A 460 -24.53 -38.32 32.81
N VAL A 461 -24.03 -37.96 31.62
CA VAL A 461 -24.84 -37.64 30.47
C VAL A 461 -24.26 -38.36 29.28
N THR A 462 -25.08 -39.16 28.60
CA THR A 462 -24.74 -39.78 27.32
C THR A 462 -25.50 -39.01 26.23
N LYS A 463 -24.79 -38.59 25.19
CA LYS A 463 -25.33 -37.97 23.97
C LYS A 463 -24.94 -38.83 22.79
N ALA A 464 -25.88 -39.17 21.93
CA ALA A 464 -25.67 -39.91 20.70
C ALA A 464 -26.05 -39.03 19.50
N TYR A 465 -25.25 -39.07 18.49
CA TYR A 465 -25.46 -38.37 17.23
C TYR A 465 -25.30 -39.31 16.06
N GLU A 466 -26.14 -39.15 15.05
CA GLU A 466 -26.02 -39.82 13.76
C GLU A 466 -25.59 -38.81 12.72
N ILE A 467 -24.53 -39.15 11.95
CA ILE A 467 -24.06 -38.34 10.87
C ILE A 467 -24.37 -39.01 9.56
N THR A 468 -25.21 -38.36 8.76
CA THR A 468 -25.64 -38.87 7.45
C THR A 468 -24.96 -38.04 6.36
N VAL A 469 -24.27 -38.72 5.44
CA VAL A 469 -23.64 -38.12 4.27
C VAL A 469 -24.39 -38.53 3.02
N LYS A 470 -24.80 -37.56 2.22
CA LYS A 470 -25.46 -37.80 0.92
C LYS A 470 -24.64 -37.16 -0.19
N ASN A 471 -24.03 -37.99 -1.04
CA ASN A 471 -23.38 -37.57 -2.27
C ASN A 471 -24.43 -37.55 -3.40
N GLN A 472 -24.69 -36.38 -3.97
CA GLN A 472 -25.63 -36.19 -5.10
C GLN A 472 -24.89 -36.17 -6.45
N LYS A 473 -23.56 -36.35 -6.46
CA LYS A 473 -22.77 -36.42 -7.68
C LYS A 473 -22.79 -37.80 -8.29
N THR A 474 -22.47 -37.89 -9.57
CA THR A 474 -22.33 -39.14 -10.32
C THR A 474 -21.02 -39.88 -10.08
N VAL A 475 -20.06 -39.23 -9.40
CA VAL A 475 -18.71 -39.74 -9.12
C VAL A 475 -18.54 -40.01 -7.62
N PRO A 476 -17.75 -41.03 -7.24
CA PRO A 476 -17.41 -41.26 -5.84
C PRO A 476 -16.53 -40.13 -5.32
N ILE A 477 -16.66 -39.80 -4.03
CA ILE A 477 -15.90 -38.77 -3.36
C ILE A 477 -15.17 -39.33 -2.14
N LYS A 478 -14.01 -38.75 -1.81
CA LYS A 478 -13.36 -38.92 -0.51
C LYS A 478 -13.85 -37.82 0.41
N ILE A 479 -14.41 -38.17 1.57
CA ILE A 479 -14.85 -37.19 2.56
C ILE A 479 -14.28 -37.52 3.93
N GLU A 480 -13.77 -36.50 4.60
CA GLU A 480 -13.34 -36.52 5.99
C GLU A 480 -14.39 -35.78 6.83
N ILE A 481 -14.84 -36.43 7.89
CA ILE A 481 -15.82 -35.86 8.82
C ILE A 481 -15.11 -35.59 10.15
N VAL A 482 -15.11 -34.31 10.55
CA VAL A 482 -14.58 -33.86 11.82
C VAL A 482 -15.71 -33.57 12.79
N ASP A 483 -15.75 -34.30 13.90
CA ASP A 483 -16.75 -34.04 14.97
C ASP A 483 -16.06 -33.96 16.34
N GLN A 484 -16.69 -33.31 17.28
CA GLN A 484 -16.15 -33.07 18.62
C GLN A 484 -16.76 -34.03 19.63
N LEU A 485 -15.90 -34.76 20.32
CA LEU A 485 -16.31 -35.52 21.51
C LEU A 485 -16.43 -34.60 22.73
N LEU A 486 -17.40 -34.91 23.60
CA LEU A 486 -17.49 -34.24 24.89
C LEU A 486 -16.30 -34.67 25.76
N PRO A 487 -15.49 -33.75 26.28
CA PRO A 487 -14.41 -34.12 27.18
C PRO A 487 -14.98 -34.67 28.47
N LYS A 488 -14.34 -35.68 29.08
CA LYS A 488 -14.58 -36.06 30.47
C LYS A 488 -14.16 -34.88 31.35
N LEU A 489 -15.01 -34.47 32.28
CA LEU A 489 -14.78 -33.31 33.16
C LEU A 489 -13.54 -33.42 34.09
N GLU A 490 -12.74 -34.50 33.97
CA GLU A 490 -11.56 -34.73 34.81
C GLU A 490 -10.21 -34.43 34.13
N GLN A 491 -10.19 -34.09 32.82
CA GLN A 491 -8.95 -33.68 32.14
C GLN A 491 -9.27 -32.62 31.05
N PRO A 492 -8.55 -31.48 31.02
CA PRO A 492 -8.64 -30.56 29.91
C PRO A 492 -7.81 -31.08 28.74
N SER A 493 -8.38 -32.00 27.96
CA SER A 493 -7.79 -32.42 26.69
C SER A 493 -8.82 -32.29 25.59
N ASN A 494 -8.49 -31.49 24.59
CA ASN A 494 -9.20 -31.47 23.32
C ASN A 494 -8.95 -32.79 22.59
N SER A 495 -9.85 -33.74 22.74
CA SER A 495 -9.80 -34.98 21.96
C SER A 495 -10.67 -34.81 20.72
N PHE A 496 -10.06 -34.75 19.55
CA PHE A 496 -10.73 -34.87 18.26
C PHE A 496 -10.69 -36.34 17.83
N LEU A 497 -11.85 -36.85 17.40
CA LEU A 497 -11.91 -38.16 16.76
C LEU A 497 -12.05 -37.90 15.24
N ASN A 498 -11.00 -38.24 14.50
CA ASN A 498 -11.08 -38.30 13.06
C ASN A 498 -11.58 -39.69 12.66
N MET A 499 -12.77 -39.80 12.11
CA MET A 499 -13.28 -41.01 11.50
C MET A 499 -13.14 -40.90 9.98
N TYR A 500 -12.42 -41.85 9.38
CA TYR A 500 -12.38 -42.05 7.93
C TYR A 500 -13.46 -43.10 7.58
N LEU A 501 -14.41 -42.69 6.74
CA LEU A 501 -15.43 -43.61 6.17
C LEU A 501 -15.14 -43.89 4.71
#